data_5a5544de98c5e6b57237ea6e29c08371
#
_entry.id   5a5544de98c5e6b57237ea6e29c08371
#
_cell.length_a   1.000
_cell.length_b   1.000
_cell.length_c   1.000
_cell.angle_alpha   90.00
_cell.angle_beta   90.00
_cell.angle_gamma   90.00
#
_symmetry.space_group_name_H-M   'P 1'
#
loop_
_entity.id
_entity.type
_entity.pdbx_description
1 polymer ?
#
loop_
_entity_poly.entity_id
_entity_poly.type
_entity_poly.pdbx_seq_one_letter_code
_entity_poly.pdbx_strand_id
1 'polypeptide(L)' 'MEPEQVLGKLKRALDKRITSLAISVTSGGVDTMETYKYIIGQINALESVRQEINSLLNDKEENESTGTVIDLNRGTKN' A
#
# COMPACT_ATOMS: atom_id res chain seq x y z
N MET A 1 -18.73 4.62 -8.91
CA MET A 1 -17.29 4.53 -9.05
C MET A 1 -16.88 3.08 -8.95
N GLU A 2 -15.99 2.67 -9.81
CA GLU A 2 -15.55 1.29 -9.80
C GLU A 2 -14.70 1.00 -8.59
N PRO A 3 -14.75 -0.22 -8.08
CA PRO A 3 -13.91 -0.57 -6.92
C PRO A 3 -12.43 -0.30 -7.16
N GLU A 4 -11.95 -0.56 -8.35
CA GLU A 4 -10.54 -0.30 -8.65
C GLU A 4 -10.22 1.17 -8.56
N GLN A 5 -11.15 2.03 -8.96
CA GLN A 5 -10.94 3.46 -8.87
C GLN A 5 -10.90 3.91 -7.42
N VAL A 6 -11.77 3.33 -6.60
CA VAL A 6 -11.80 3.66 -5.18
C VAL A 6 -10.49 3.24 -4.54
N LEU A 7 -10.05 2.02 -4.83
CA LEU A 7 -8.81 1.53 -4.24
C LEU A 7 -7.61 2.36 -4.71
N GLY A 8 -7.62 2.77 -5.96
CA GLY A 8 -6.55 3.61 -6.47
C GLY A 8 -6.49 4.96 -5.79
N LYS A 9 -7.66 5.55 -5.53
CA LYS A 9 -7.69 6.82 -4.83
C LYS A 9 -7.24 6.67 -3.39
N LEU A 10 -7.65 5.58 -2.75
CA LEU A 10 -7.24 5.31 -1.39
C LEU A 10 -5.73 5.12 -1.31
N LYS A 11 -5.17 4.40 -2.27
CA LYS A 11 -3.73 4.20 -2.29
C LYS A 11 -3.01 5.53 -2.40
N ARG A 12 -3.47 6.41 -3.27
CA ARG A 12 -2.84 7.71 -3.42
C ARG A 12 -2.97 8.55 -2.15
N ALA A 13 -4.11 8.45 -1.47
CA ALA A 13 -4.28 9.15 -0.21
C ALA A 13 -3.32 8.64 0.84
N LEU A 14 -3.11 7.33 0.87
CA LEU A 14 -2.15 6.73 1.80
C LEU A 14 -0.73 7.17 1.48
N ASP A 15 -0.39 7.20 0.20
CA ASP A 15 0.95 7.64 -0.21
C ASP A 15 1.21 9.06 0.24
N LYS A 16 0.22 9.93 0.11
CA LYS A 16 0.39 11.31 0.54
C LYS A 16 0.57 11.39 2.04
N ARG A 17 -0.19 10.61 2.78
CA ARG A 17 -0.11 10.65 4.23
C ARG A 17 1.24 10.11 4.71
N ILE A 18 1.70 9.03 4.11
CA ILE A 18 3.01 8.47 4.45
C ILE A 18 4.11 9.48 4.15
N THR A 19 4.04 10.12 3.01
CA THR A 19 5.03 11.12 2.63
C THR A 19 5.04 12.28 3.60
N SER A 20 3.87 12.77 4.00
CA SER A 20 3.79 13.85 4.97
C SER A 20 4.43 13.48 6.29
N LEU A 21 4.15 12.26 6.75
CA LEU A 21 4.73 11.81 8.01
C LEU A 21 6.23 11.67 7.91
N ALA A 22 6.70 11.14 6.78
CA ALA A 22 8.14 10.98 6.59
C ALA A 22 8.85 12.35 6.56
N ILE A 23 8.22 13.33 5.95
CA ILE A 23 8.78 14.66 5.92
C ILE A 23 8.85 15.23 7.34
N SER A 24 7.82 14.99 8.15
CA SER A 24 7.84 15.46 9.53
C SER A 24 9.03 14.92 10.29
N VAL A 25 9.34 13.65 10.06
CA VAL A 25 10.46 13.02 10.77
C VAL A 25 11.79 13.59 10.30
N THR A 26 11.92 13.80 9.00
CA THR A 26 13.23 14.18 8.44
C THR A 26 13.47 15.66 8.45
N SER A 27 12.45 16.47 8.65
CA SER A 27 12.63 17.92 8.57
C SER A 27 12.87 18.58 9.93
N GLY A 28 13.05 17.78 10.95
CA GLY A 28 13.32 18.34 12.27
C GLY A 28 12.07 18.69 13.06
N GLY A 29 10.91 18.27 12.61
CA GLY A 29 9.70 18.53 13.35
C GLY A 29 9.50 17.61 14.52
N VAL A 30 10.39 16.65 14.71
CA VAL A 30 10.27 15.69 15.80
C VAL A 30 11.41 15.92 16.76
N ASP A 31 11.07 16.21 18.00
CA ASP A 31 12.08 16.54 18.98
C ASP A 31 12.14 15.56 20.16
N THR A 32 11.33 14.54 20.16
CA THR A 32 11.40 13.54 21.24
C THR A 32 11.35 12.15 20.63
N MET A 33 11.91 11.21 21.37
CA MET A 33 11.87 9.83 20.92
C MET A 33 10.45 9.28 20.90
N GLU A 34 9.61 9.74 21.82
CA GLU A 34 8.23 9.29 21.86
C GLU A 34 7.47 9.72 20.64
N THR A 35 7.64 10.96 20.22
CA THR A 35 6.98 11.45 19.03
C THR A 35 7.52 10.72 17.81
N TYR A 36 8.82 10.48 17.78
CA TYR A 36 9.44 9.77 16.68
C TYR A 36 8.81 8.37 16.55
N LYS A 37 8.74 7.65 17.66
CA LYS A 37 8.18 6.29 17.63
C LYS A 37 6.73 6.30 17.22
N TYR A 38 5.97 7.30 17.66
CA TYR A 38 4.58 7.41 17.31
C TYR A 38 4.42 7.57 15.79
N ILE A 39 5.21 8.46 15.20
CA ILE A 39 5.11 8.71 13.77
C ILE A 39 5.57 7.50 12.97
N ILE A 40 6.64 6.86 13.40
CA ILE A 40 7.12 5.66 12.72
C ILE A 40 6.07 4.57 12.77
N GLY A 41 5.39 4.42 13.91
CA GLY A 41 4.30 3.46 14.02
C GLY A 41 3.18 3.76 13.05
N GLN A 42 2.84 5.04 12.89
CA GLN A 42 1.82 5.41 11.93
C GLN A 42 2.24 5.10 10.50
N ILE A 43 3.48 5.40 10.16
CA ILE A 43 3.98 5.10 8.83
C ILE A 43 3.92 3.61 8.56
N ASN A 44 4.36 2.81 9.53
CA ASN A 44 4.35 1.36 9.35
C ASN A 44 2.94 0.83 9.18
N ALA A 45 1.99 1.34 9.95
CA ALA A 45 0.61 0.90 9.83
C ALA A 45 0.02 1.28 8.47
N LEU A 46 0.31 2.49 8.01
CA LEU A 46 -0.20 2.93 6.73
C LEU A 46 0.43 2.15 5.58
N GLU A 47 1.70 1.81 5.73
CA GLU A 47 2.36 1.01 4.71
C GLU A 47 1.78 -0.39 4.64
N SER A 48 1.43 -0.96 5.77
CA SER A 48 0.77 -2.26 5.78
C SER A 48 -0.54 -2.21 4.99
N VAL A 49 -1.32 -1.16 5.22
CA VAL A 49 -2.57 -1.01 4.50
C VAL A 49 -2.32 -0.80 3.01
N ARG A 50 -1.31 -0.01 2.68
CA ARG A 50 -1.00 0.23 1.28
C ARG A 50 -0.60 -1.06 0.57
N GLN A 51 0.17 -1.89 1.25
CA GLN A 51 0.56 -3.17 0.69
C GLN A 51 -0.65 -4.08 0.48
N GLU A 52 -1.58 -4.02 1.41
CA GLU A 52 -2.80 -4.81 1.27
C GLU A 52 -3.60 -4.36 0.05
N ILE A 53 -3.69 -3.07 -0.16
CA ILE A 53 -4.39 -2.56 -1.33
C ILE A 53 -3.69 -2.98 -2.60
N ASN A 54 -2.36 -2.93 -2.61
CA ASN A 54 -1.61 -3.40 -3.77
C ASN A 54 -1.88 -4.86 -4.05
N SER A 55 -1.94 -5.67 -3.02
CA SER A 55 -2.24 -7.09 -3.18
C SER A 55 -3.63 -7.29 -3.77
N LEU A 56 -4.59 -6.53 -3.28
CA LEU A 56 -5.94 -6.66 -3.79
C LEU A 56 -6.03 -6.24 -5.25
N LEU A 57 -5.33 -5.19 -5.62
CA LEU A 57 -5.33 -4.76 -7.01
C LEU A 57 -4.63 -5.77 -7.90
N ASN A 58 -3.53 -6.33 -7.42
CA ASN A 58 -2.82 -7.33 -8.19
C ASN A 58 -3.66 -8.59 -8.35
N ASP A 59 -4.33 -9.01 -7.31
CA ASP A 59 -5.18 -10.18 -7.39
C ASP A 59 -6.26 -9.97 -8.41
N LYS A 60 -6.83 -8.78 -8.44
CA LYS A 60 -7.88 -8.49 -9.41
C LYS A 60 -7.32 -8.56 -10.82
N GLU A 61 -6.17 -8.00 -11.04
CA GLU A 61 -5.55 -8.03 -12.35
C GLU A 61 -5.21 -9.45 -12.77
N GLU A 62 -4.69 -10.21 -11.85
CA GLU A 62 -4.36 -11.58 -12.15
C GLU A 62 -5.58 -12.40 -12.50
N ASN A 63 -6.64 -12.21 -11.74
CA ASN A 63 -7.86 -12.94 -12.02
C ASN A 63 -8.38 -12.59 -13.39
N GLU A 64 -8.31 -11.35 -13.76
CA GLU A 64 -8.80 -10.94 -15.06
C GLU A 64 -7.95 -11.47 -16.17
N SER A 65 -6.66 -11.45 -16.00
CA SER A 65 -5.82 -11.91 -17.05
C SER A 65 -5.81 -13.38 -17.10
N THR A 66 -5.84 -14.05 -15.98
CA THR A 66 -5.75 -15.41 -16.06
C THR A 66 -6.93 -16.01 -16.39
N GLY A 67 -7.95 -15.40 -16.14
CA GLY A 67 -9.03 -15.96 -16.63
C GLY A 67 -8.59 -16.50 -17.86
N THR A 68 -7.58 -16.11 -18.31
CA THR A 68 -7.18 -16.53 -19.49
C THR A 68 -6.10 -17.43 -19.46
N VAL A 69 -5.36 -17.42 -18.83
CA VAL A 69 -4.28 -18.17 -18.95
C VAL A 69 -3.89 -19.00 -18.14
N ILE A 70 -3.83 -19.18 -17.77
CA ILE A 70 -3.39 -19.78 -17.21
C ILE A 70 -2.93 -20.25 -16.43
N ASP A 71 -3.03 -20.30 -16.11
CA ASP A 71 -2.69 -20.73 -15.16
C ASP A 71 -2.02 -21.89 -15.14
N LEU A 72 -2.14 -22.37 -15.94
CA LEU A 72 -1.60 -23.46 -16.02
C LEU A 72 -0.32 -23.43 -15.67
N ASN A 73 0.20 -22.63 -15.98
CA ASN A 73 1.43 -22.55 -15.74
C ASN A 73 1.69 -22.39 -14.48
N ARG A 74 1.00 -21.73 -13.94
CA ARG A 74 1.21 -21.50 -12.76
C ARG A 74 1.14 -22.57 -12.10
N GLY A 75 0.33 -23.16 -12.40
CA GLY A 75 0.23 -24.26 -11.74
C GLY A 75 1.43 -24.94 -11.76
N THR A 76 2.03 -24.83 -12.60
CA THR A 76 3.08 -25.55 -12.63
C THR A 76 4.07 -25.05 -11.93
N LYS A 77 4.12 -24.19 -11.78
CA LYS A 77 4.97 -23.72 -11.16
C LYS A 77 5.05 -24.02 -10.06
N ASN A 78 4.66 -24.51 -9.96
CA ASN A 78 4.73 -24.92 -9.14
C ASN A 78 4.84 -25.59 -8.96
#